data_e99e524213a134fea8b0716f335ba870
#
_entry.id   e99e524213a134fea8b0716f335ba870
#
_cell.length_a   1.000
_cell.length_b   1.000
_cell.length_c   1.000
_cell.angle_alpha   90.00
_cell.angle_beta   90.00
_cell.angle_gamma   90.00
#
_symmetry.space_group_name_H-M   'P 1'
#
loop_
_entity.id
_entity.type
_entity.pdbx_description
1 polymer ?
#
loop_
_entity_poly.entity_id
_entity_poly.type
_entity_poly.pdbx_seq_one_letter_code
_entity_poly.pdbx_strand_id
1 'polypeptide(L)'
;MIRWATFDCFGTLVDWRHGIATGLELLFPGRGAQLLEVYHGIEPQVQAEVPVRRYREVLAESVRRTAAEAGLELVADDASVLGTGLPYWPVFPDTRPALAALREAGWRLALLTNCDRDLIGETQRRLAVPIDAVVTAEDVGEYKPGHGHFRRFAASFDATAGNWVHVAQSHFHDMVPAQALGIPRVWVNRHAGPQDPAVADAVLPDLNGLAETVERVHAAAR
;
A
#
# COMPACT_ATOMS: atom_id res chain seq x y z
N MET A 1 -15.98 22.00 4.80
CA MET A 1 -15.14 21.00 5.50
C MET A 1 -14.24 20.33 4.48
N ILE A 2 -12.97 20.15 4.76
CA ILE A 2 -12.03 19.44 3.86
C ILE A 2 -12.40 17.95 3.87
N ARG A 3 -12.50 17.34 2.67
CA ARG A 3 -12.77 15.92 2.48
C ARG A 3 -11.48 15.21 2.09
N TRP A 4 -11.22 14.05 2.69
CA TRP A 4 -10.02 13.26 2.49
C TRP A 4 -10.31 11.89 1.91
N ALA A 5 -9.66 11.55 0.80
CA ALA A 5 -9.50 10.20 0.32
C ALA A 5 -8.07 9.75 0.63
N THR A 6 -7.92 8.78 1.52
CA THR A 6 -6.61 8.22 1.85
C THR A 6 -6.41 6.89 1.16
N PHE A 7 -5.17 6.60 0.79
CA PHE A 7 -4.80 5.41 0.02
C PHE A 7 -3.67 4.64 0.69
N ASP A 8 -3.75 3.33 0.67
CA ASP A 8 -2.56 2.52 0.62
C ASP A 8 -1.87 2.72 -0.74
N CYS A 9 -0.55 2.48 -0.83
CA CYS A 9 0.20 2.72 -2.06
C CYS A 9 0.48 1.44 -2.84
N PHE A 10 1.24 0.53 -2.23
CA PHE A 10 1.77 -0.65 -2.92
C PHE A 10 0.75 -1.80 -2.92
N GLY A 11 0.24 -2.15 -4.10
CA GLY A 11 -0.88 -3.07 -4.31
C GLY A 11 -2.18 -2.33 -4.65
N THR A 12 -2.31 -1.09 -4.22
CA THR A 12 -3.46 -0.23 -4.52
C THR A 12 -3.24 0.65 -5.73
N LEU A 13 -2.18 1.45 -5.71
CA LEU A 13 -1.79 2.43 -6.74
C LEU A 13 -0.61 1.95 -7.60
N VAL A 14 0.27 1.16 -7.01
CA VAL A 14 1.53 0.67 -7.60
C VAL A 14 1.53 -0.86 -7.57
N ASP A 15 1.90 -1.48 -8.69
CA ASP A 15 1.98 -2.93 -8.83
C ASP A 15 3.29 -3.48 -8.21
N TRP A 16 3.24 -3.69 -6.91
CA TRP A 16 4.35 -4.23 -6.15
C TRP A 16 4.67 -5.69 -6.49
N ARG A 17 3.67 -6.50 -6.89
CA ARG A 17 3.89 -7.89 -7.31
C ARG A 17 4.81 -7.95 -8.53
N HIS A 18 4.51 -7.13 -9.52
CA HIS A 18 5.37 -6.99 -10.70
C HIS A 18 6.76 -6.46 -10.32
N GLY A 19 6.82 -5.46 -9.45
CA GLY A 19 8.09 -4.88 -9.00
C GLY A 19 9.00 -5.89 -8.29
N ILE A 20 8.45 -6.65 -7.35
CA ILE A 20 9.20 -7.69 -6.62
C ILE A 20 9.57 -8.84 -7.56
N ALA A 21 8.62 -9.36 -8.36
CA ALA A 21 8.93 -10.44 -9.30
C ALA A 21 10.06 -10.05 -10.26
N THR A 22 10.05 -8.82 -10.77
CA THR A 22 11.11 -8.30 -11.65
C THR A 22 12.46 -8.21 -10.92
N GLY A 23 12.48 -7.70 -9.68
CA GLY A 23 13.72 -7.65 -8.89
C GLY A 23 14.29 -9.04 -8.59
N LEU A 24 13.43 -10.00 -8.25
CA LEU A 24 13.84 -11.39 -8.02
C LEU A 24 14.28 -12.07 -9.33
N GLU A 25 13.66 -11.74 -10.48
CA GLU A 25 14.07 -12.22 -11.80
C GLU A 25 15.47 -11.74 -12.21
N LEU A 26 15.81 -10.49 -11.84
CA LEU A 26 17.17 -9.94 -12.07
C LEU A 26 18.24 -10.70 -11.29
N LEU A 27 17.93 -11.11 -10.05
CA LEU A 27 18.84 -11.87 -9.21
C LEU A 27 18.90 -13.35 -9.58
N PHE A 28 17.77 -13.93 -9.94
CA PHE A 28 17.60 -15.37 -10.18
C PHE A 28 16.83 -15.61 -11.48
N PRO A 29 17.50 -15.50 -12.65
CA PRO A 29 16.86 -15.60 -13.96
C PRO A 29 15.97 -16.85 -14.12
N GLY A 30 14.76 -16.65 -14.59
CA GLY A 30 13.75 -17.71 -14.76
C GLY A 30 13.00 -18.09 -13.47
N ARG A 31 13.26 -17.42 -12.32
CA ARG A 31 12.70 -17.78 -11.02
C ARG A 31 11.81 -16.71 -10.40
N GLY A 32 11.73 -15.49 -10.96
CA GLY A 32 11.08 -14.34 -10.33
C GLY A 32 9.64 -14.60 -9.90
N ALA A 33 8.80 -15.15 -10.75
CA ALA A 33 7.39 -15.44 -10.43
C ALA A 33 7.26 -16.53 -9.35
N GLN A 34 8.10 -17.57 -9.36
CA GLN A 34 8.10 -18.62 -8.34
C GLN A 34 8.53 -18.06 -6.99
N LEU A 35 9.61 -17.27 -6.97
CA LEU A 35 10.15 -16.70 -5.75
C LEU A 35 9.25 -15.63 -5.14
N LEU A 36 8.42 -14.96 -5.94
CA LEU A 36 7.42 -14.03 -5.44
C LEU A 36 6.46 -14.71 -4.44
N GLU A 37 6.03 -15.94 -4.70
CA GLU A 37 5.12 -16.66 -3.78
C GLU A 37 5.82 -17.02 -2.46
N VAL A 38 7.10 -17.39 -2.50
CA VAL A 38 7.92 -17.60 -1.29
C VAL A 38 8.09 -16.28 -0.53
N TYR A 39 8.44 -15.20 -1.24
CA TYR A 39 8.60 -13.87 -0.67
C TYR A 39 7.33 -13.39 0.07
N HIS A 40 6.14 -13.65 -0.48
CA HIS A 40 4.85 -13.31 0.13
C HIS A 40 4.64 -13.90 1.52
N GLY A 41 5.16 -15.11 1.75
CA GLY A 41 5.09 -15.75 3.06
C GLY A 41 6.10 -15.19 4.05
N ILE A 42 7.19 -14.59 3.57
CA ILE A 42 8.32 -14.13 4.37
C ILE A 42 8.17 -12.67 4.82
N GLU A 43 7.81 -11.77 3.90
CA GLU A 43 7.79 -10.33 4.18
C GLU A 43 6.95 -9.95 5.42
N PRO A 44 5.72 -10.47 5.63
CA PRO A 44 4.94 -10.16 6.83
C PRO A 44 5.62 -10.60 8.13
N GLN A 45 6.40 -11.68 8.09
CA GLN A 45 7.14 -12.17 9.25
C GLN A 45 8.28 -11.20 9.61
N VAL A 46 9.01 -10.70 8.60
CA VAL A 46 10.08 -9.71 8.79
C VAL A 46 9.51 -8.38 9.29
N GLN A 47 8.35 -7.95 8.78
CA GLN A 47 7.67 -6.74 9.25
C GLN A 47 7.22 -6.84 10.72
N ALA A 48 6.89 -8.04 11.20
CA ALA A 48 6.44 -8.28 12.57
C ALA A 48 7.60 -8.34 13.59
N GLU A 49 8.86 -8.34 13.16
CA GLU A 49 10.01 -8.42 14.06
C GLU A 49 10.23 -7.11 14.83
N VAL A 50 10.75 -7.21 16.04
CA VAL A 50 11.14 -6.07 16.89
C VAL A 50 12.64 -6.08 17.13
N PRO A 51 13.32 -4.90 17.11
CA PRO A 51 12.74 -3.58 16.85
C PRO A 51 12.25 -3.42 15.41
N VAL A 52 11.29 -2.51 15.19
CA VAL A 52 10.73 -2.21 13.87
C VAL A 52 11.86 -1.77 12.93
N ARG A 53 12.01 -2.48 11.83
CA ARG A 53 13.01 -2.18 10.79
C ARG A 53 12.50 -1.08 9.86
N ARG A 54 13.37 -0.37 9.16
CA ARG A 54 12.99 0.43 8.00
C ARG A 54 12.55 -0.48 6.87
N TYR A 55 11.62 0.00 6.03
CA TYR A 55 11.06 -0.84 4.97
C TYR A 55 12.12 -1.34 3.97
N ARG A 56 13.13 -0.51 3.65
CA ARG A 56 14.26 -0.96 2.82
C ARG A 56 15.03 -2.15 3.43
N GLU A 57 15.11 -2.21 4.75
CA GLU A 57 15.76 -3.32 5.47
C GLU A 57 14.86 -4.56 5.49
N VAL A 58 13.52 -4.35 5.60
CA VAL A 58 12.52 -5.43 5.44
C VAL A 58 12.64 -6.05 4.06
N LEU A 59 12.67 -5.24 2.99
CA LEU A 59 12.83 -5.72 1.62
C LEU A 59 14.11 -6.54 1.45
N ALA A 60 15.25 -6.01 1.93
CA ALA A 60 16.54 -6.70 1.81
C ALA A 60 16.58 -8.00 2.61
N GLU A 61 16.06 -8.02 3.82
CA GLU A 61 16.00 -9.22 4.65
C GLU A 61 15.05 -10.27 4.06
N SER A 62 13.93 -9.83 3.51
CA SER A 62 12.98 -10.73 2.83
C SER A 62 13.60 -11.38 1.60
N VAL A 63 14.43 -10.65 0.83
CA VAL A 63 15.21 -11.23 -0.30
C VAL A 63 16.19 -12.28 0.21
N ARG A 64 16.94 -12.01 1.29
CA ARG A 64 17.90 -12.99 1.85
C ARG A 64 17.20 -14.27 2.28
N ARG A 65 16.08 -14.16 3.01
CA ARG A 65 15.32 -15.33 3.48
C ARG A 65 14.68 -16.10 2.33
N THR A 66 14.17 -15.39 1.32
CA THR A 66 13.61 -16.01 0.11
C THR A 66 14.68 -16.82 -0.64
N ALA A 67 15.88 -16.27 -0.81
CA ALA A 67 16.99 -17.00 -1.43
C ALA A 67 17.40 -18.22 -0.61
N ALA A 68 17.54 -18.07 0.72
CA ALA A 68 17.90 -19.15 1.62
C ALA A 68 16.87 -20.29 1.61
N GLU A 69 15.57 -19.96 1.68
CA GLU A 69 14.49 -20.96 1.64
C GLU A 69 14.44 -21.69 0.30
N ALA A 70 14.77 -21.01 -0.80
CA ALA A 70 14.85 -21.60 -2.12
C ALA A 70 16.17 -22.33 -2.41
N GLY A 71 17.12 -22.36 -1.46
CA GLY A 71 18.44 -22.97 -1.63
C GLY A 71 19.31 -22.25 -2.66
N LEU A 72 19.15 -20.93 -2.81
CA LEU A 72 19.86 -20.10 -3.78
C LEU A 72 20.96 -19.28 -3.10
N GLU A 73 22.09 -19.16 -3.78
CA GLU A 73 23.20 -18.31 -3.32
C GLU A 73 22.93 -16.84 -3.70
N LEU A 74 23.05 -15.93 -2.72
CA LEU A 74 22.85 -14.50 -2.89
C LEU A 74 24.16 -13.77 -2.57
N VAL A 75 24.61 -12.92 -3.48
CA VAL A 75 25.72 -12.00 -3.21
C VAL A 75 25.24 -10.91 -2.25
N ALA A 76 26.05 -10.55 -1.26
CA ALA A 76 25.62 -9.76 -0.10
C ALA A 76 24.92 -8.42 -0.45
N ASP A 77 25.43 -7.69 -1.45
CA ASP A 77 24.88 -6.39 -1.83
C ASP A 77 23.62 -6.49 -2.71
N ASP A 78 23.38 -7.63 -3.35
CA ASP A 78 22.24 -7.87 -4.24
C ASP A 78 20.91 -7.88 -3.48
N ALA A 79 20.93 -8.13 -2.17
CA ALA A 79 19.71 -8.06 -1.35
C ALA A 79 19.02 -6.68 -1.40
N SER A 80 19.73 -5.63 -1.74
CA SER A 80 19.20 -4.26 -1.85
C SER A 80 18.36 -3.99 -3.12
N VAL A 81 18.31 -4.94 -4.07
CA VAL A 81 17.67 -4.77 -5.39
C VAL A 81 16.23 -4.24 -5.30
N LEU A 82 15.43 -4.76 -4.35
CA LEU A 82 14.03 -4.34 -4.22
C LEU A 82 13.91 -2.90 -3.70
N GLY A 83 14.69 -2.53 -2.68
CA GLY A 83 14.70 -1.16 -2.15
C GLY A 83 15.21 -0.14 -3.18
N THR A 84 16.19 -0.51 -3.99
CA THR A 84 16.72 0.31 -5.08
C THR A 84 15.72 0.43 -6.23
N GLY A 85 15.03 -0.66 -6.56
CA GLY A 85 14.05 -0.73 -7.66
C GLY A 85 12.68 -0.15 -7.32
N LEU A 86 12.31 -0.06 -6.04
CA LEU A 86 10.98 0.34 -5.58
C LEU A 86 10.47 1.64 -6.22
N PRO A 87 11.25 2.71 -6.34
CA PRO A 87 10.80 3.94 -6.99
C PRO A 87 10.36 3.77 -8.44
N TYR A 88 10.77 2.68 -9.09
CA TYR A 88 10.49 2.39 -10.50
C TYR A 88 9.41 1.34 -10.71
N TRP A 89 8.82 0.81 -9.64
CA TRP A 89 7.72 -0.15 -9.76
C TRP A 89 6.54 0.46 -10.52
N PRO A 90 5.86 -0.29 -11.39
CA PRO A 90 4.85 0.26 -12.27
C PRO A 90 3.62 0.76 -11.51
N VAL A 91 3.16 1.95 -11.87
CA VAL A 91 1.86 2.49 -11.43
C VAL A 91 0.77 1.80 -12.24
N PHE A 92 -0.30 1.35 -11.59
CA PHE A 92 -1.43 0.75 -12.32
C PHE A 92 -2.04 1.76 -13.30
N PRO A 93 -2.50 1.32 -14.49
CA PRO A 93 -3.02 2.21 -15.53
C PRO A 93 -4.22 3.07 -15.07
N ASP A 94 -5.05 2.54 -14.17
CA ASP A 94 -6.25 3.16 -13.62
C ASP A 94 -5.96 4.17 -12.49
N THR A 95 -4.75 4.19 -11.94
CA THR A 95 -4.39 5.03 -10.80
C THR A 95 -4.51 6.52 -11.11
N ARG A 96 -3.86 6.99 -12.17
CA ARG A 96 -3.84 8.43 -12.48
C ARG A 96 -5.21 9.00 -12.80
N PRO A 97 -6.03 8.35 -13.67
CA PRO A 97 -7.39 8.82 -13.93
C PRO A 97 -8.25 8.86 -12.67
N ALA A 98 -8.17 7.83 -11.80
CA ALA A 98 -8.96 7.78 -10.58
C ALA A 98 -8.59 8.87 -9.57
N LEU A 99 -7.28 9.10 -9.35
CA LEU A 99 -6.80 10.16 -8.46
C LEU A 99 -7.17 11.56 -9.01
N ALA A 100 -7.06 11.78 -10.32
CA ALA A 100 -7.44 13.04 -10.96
C ALA A 100 -8.94 13.32 -10.79
N ALA A 101 -9.80 12.32 -11.02
CA ALA A 101 -11.25 12.44 -10.87
C ALA A 101 -11.64 12.79 -9.42
N LEU A 102 -11.00 12.20 -8.41
CA LEU A 102 -11.22 12.55 -7.01
C LEU A 102 -10.83 14.01 -6.71
N ARG A 103 -9.71 14.48 -7.25
CA ARG A 103 -9.31 15.88 -7.08
C ARG A 103 -10.29 16.84 -7.73
N GLU A 104 -10.76 16.55 -8.95
CA GLU A 104 -11.80 17.31 -9.64
C GLU A 104 -13.11 17.35 -8.85
N ALA A 105 -13.46 16.26 -8.15
CA ALA A 105 -14.58 16.19 -7.21
C ALA A 105 -14.32 16.92 -5.88
N GLY A 106 -13.15 17.57 -5.70
CA GLY A 106 -12.81 18.37 -4.52
C GLY A 106 -12.29 17.59 -3.31
N TRP A 107 -11.82 16.35 -3.51
CA TRP A 107 -11.14 15.57 -2.47
C TRP A 107 -9.66 15.95 -2.36
N ARG A 108 -9.16 16.02 -1.14
CA ARG A 108 -7.72 15.97 -0.88
C ARG A 108 -7.27 14.51 -0.80
N LEU A 109 -6.06 14.26 -1.30
CA LEU A 109 -5.50 12.91 -1.40
C LEU A 109 -4.36 12.73 -0.41
N ALA A 110 -4.33 11.61 0.30
CA ALA A 110 -3.22 11.28 1.17
C ALA A 110 -2.82 9.79 1.04
N LEU A 111 -1.56 9.49 1.36
CA LEU A 111 -1.04 8.12 1.43
C LEU A 111 -0.86 7.69 2.89
N LEU A 112 -1.33 6.48 3.23
CA LEU A 112 -1.03 5.77 4.47
C LEU A 112 -0.29 4.49 4.09
N THR A 113 1.05 4.47 4.24
CA THR A 113 1.88 3.45 3.60
C THR A 113 2.91 2.82 4.52
N ASN A 114 3.06 1.50 4.41
CA ASN A 114 4.10 0.73 5.09
C ASN A 114 5.46 0.91 4.38
N CYS A 115 5.89 2.14 4.15
CA CYS A 115 7.12 2.45 3.41
C CYS A 115 7.98 3.46 4.16
N ASP A 116 9.24 3.60 3.76
CA ASP A 116 10.12 4.67 4.22
C ASP A 116 9.78 5.98 3.52
N ARG A 117 10.03 7.11 4.20
CA ARG A 117 9.67 8.45 3.71
C ARG A 117 10.40 8.83 2.42
N ASP A 118 11.66 8.48 2.29
CA ASP A 118 12.45 8.77 1.10
C ASP A 118 12.02 7.91 -0.09
N LEU A 119 11.74 6.62 0.11
CA LEU A 119 11.28 5.71 -0.94
C LEU A 119 9.92 6.14 -1.50
N ILE A 120 8.96 6.48 -0.64
CA ILE A 120 7.65 6.93 -1.09
C ILE A 120 7.71 8.29 -1.77
N GLY A 121 8.66 9.16 -1.38
CA GLY A 121 8.88 10.45 -2.03
C GLY A 121 9.22 10.33 -3.51
N GLU A 122 10.03 9.35 -3.88
CA GLU A 122 10.34 9.06 -5.29
C GLU A 122 9.13 8.46 -6.03
N THR A 123 8.41 7.54 -5.39
CA THR A 123 7.20 6.92 -5.96
C THR A 123 6.11 7.97 -6.26
N GLN A 124 5.91 8.96 -5.39
CA GLN A 124 4.92 10.04 -5.59
C GLN A 124 5.11 10.79 -6.90
N ARG A 125 6.35 11.04 -7.34
CA ARG A 125 6.63 11.71 -8.61
C ARG A 125 6.06 10.95 -9.80
N ARG A 126 5.98 9.62 -9.69
CA ARG A 126 5.45 8.75 -10.74
C ARG A 126 3.92 8.64 -10.74
N LEU A 127 3.27 8.94 -9.63
CA LEU A 127 1.81 9.02 -9.58
C LEU A 127 1.30 10.16 -10.48
N ALA A 128 2.10 11.22 -10.67
CA ALA A 128 1.81 12.36 -11.53
C ALA A 128 0.48 13.09 -11.19
N VAL A 129 -0.01 12.91 -9.97
CA VAL A 129 -1.15 13.63 -9.37
C VAL A 129 -0.68 14.12 -8.01
N PRO A 130 -0.94 15.38 -7.63
CA PRO A 130 -0.52 15.91 -6.34
C PRO A 130 -1.13 15.13 -5.18
N ILE A 131 -0.30 14.73 -4.22
CA ILE A 131 -0.69 14.13 -2.94
C ILE A 131 -0.52 15.19 -1.86
N ASP A 132 -1.58 15.46 -1.11
CA ASP A 132 -1.63 16.56 -0.13
C ASP A 132 -1.00 16.18 1.22
N ALA A 133 -0.96 14.89 1.56
CA ALA A 133 -0.35 14.38 2.80
C ALA A 133 0.15 12.95 2.66
N VAL A 134 1.14 12.59 3.48
CA VAL A 134 1.68 11.22 3.57
C VAL A 134 1.92 10.87 5.02
N VAL A 135 1.55 9.67 5.43
CA VAL A 135 1.91 9.05 6.70
C VAL A 135 2.59 7.73 6.39
N THR A 136 3.82 7.56 6.85
CA THR A 136 4.65 6.38 6.60
C THR A 136 4.82 5.52 7.86
N ALA A 137 5.23 4.27 7.72
CA ALA A 137 5.65 3.44 8.85
C ALA A 137 6.79 4.10 9.64
N GLU A 138 7.71 4.79 8.96
CA GLU A 138 8.78 5.56 9.59
C GLU A 138 8.25 6.70 10.48
N ASP A 139 7.13 7.36 10.10
CA ASP A 139 6.51 8.45 10.88
C ASP A 139 5.87 7.96 12.18
N VAL A 140 5.34 6.74 12.17
CA VAL A 140 4.54 6.20 13.29
C VAL A 140 5.28 5.15 14.11
N GLY A 141 6.38 4.60 13.60
CA GLY A 141 7.18 3.57 14.27
C GLY A 141 6.51 2.19 14.32
N GLU A 142 5.51 1.96 13.47
CA GLU A 142 4.86 0.66 13.33
C GLU A 142 4.38 0.42 11.90
N TYR A 143 4.17 -0.85 11.56
CA TYR A 143 3.55 -1.27 10.30
C TYR A 143 2.03 -1.46 10.45
N LYS A 144 1.25 -1.17 9.41
CA LYS A 144 -0.11 -1.70 9.28
C LYS A 144 -0.02 -3.24 9.31
N PRO A 145 -0.92 -3.95 9.99
CA PRO A 145 -2.26 -3.56 10.43
C PRO A 145 -2.31 -2.81 11.76
N GLY A 146 -1.20 -2.36 12.32
CA GLY A 146 -1.21 -1.43 13.46
C GLY A 146 -1.99 -0.15 13.12
N HIS A 147 -2.58 0.46 14.14
CA HIS A 147 -3.49 1.58 13.96
C HIS A 147 -2.80 2.95 13.86
N GLY A 148 -1.46 3.02 13.99
CA GLY A 148 -0.70 4.27 14.07
C GLY A 148 -0.90 5.19 12.88
N HIS A 149 -0.87 4.65 11.65
CA HIS A 149 -1.10 5.45 10.45
C HIS A 149 -2.45 6.16 10.46
N PHE A 150 -3.51 5.43 10.78
CA PHE A 150 -4.88 5.95 10.81
C PHE A 150 -5.05 6.99 11.93
N ARG A 151 -4.57 6.70 13.14
CA ARG A 151 -4.63 7.62 14.28
C ARG A 151 -3.81 8.89 14.05
N ARG A 152 -2.61 8.73 13.48
CA ARG A 152 -1.74 9.87 13.13
C ARG A 152 -2.41 10.77 12.11
N PHE A 153 -3.01 10.18 11.06
CA PHE A 153 -3.73 10.94 10.05
C PHE A 153 -4.94 11.67 10.63
N ALA A 154 -5.79 10.96 11.38
CA ALA A 154 -6.97 11.55 12.05
C ALA A 154 -6.59 12.77 12.89
N ALA A 155 -5.57 12.64 13.74
CA ALA A 155 -5.11 13.70 14.63
C ALA A 155 -4.47 14.89 13.89
N SER A 156 -3.78 14.64 12.77
CA SER A 156 -3.07 15.70 12.02
C SER A 156 -4.00 16.53 11.13
N PHE A 157 -5.14 15.98 10.70
CA PHE A 157 -6.01 16.59 9.70
C PHE A 157 -7.48 16.69 10.13
N ASP A 158 -7.78 16.48 11.42
CA ASP A 158 -9.13 16.46 11.97
C ASP A 158 -10.07 15.55 11.17
N ALA A 159 -9.53 14.39 10.73
CA ALA A 159 -10.25 13.44 9.90
C ALA A 159 -11.17 12.57 10.75
N THR A 160 -12.42 12.44 10.31
CA THR A 160 -13.50 11.68 10.97
C THR A 160 -14.27 10.88 9.91
N ALA A 161 -15.12 9.97 10.31
CA ALA A 161 -16.00 9.24 9.39
C ALA A 161 -16.84 10.18 8.48
N GLY A 162 -17.14 11.39 8.94
CA GLY A 162 -17.93 12.38 8.18
C GLY A 162 -17.16 13.16 7.12
N ASN A 163 -15.84 13.04 7.03
CA ASN A 163 -15.02 13.74 6.03
C ASN A 163 -13.86 12.92 5.46
N TRP A 164 -13.84 11.61 5.71
CA TRP A 164 -12.74 10.73 5.34
C TRP A 164 -13.24 9.40 4.77
N VAL A 165 -12.62 8.93 3.69
CA VAL A 165 -12.78 7.59 3.13
C VAL A 165 -11.39 7.00 2.89
N HIS A 166 -11.16 5.75 3.32
CA HIS A 166 -9.92 5.02 3.05
C HIS A 166 -10.09 4.04 1.89
N VAL A 167 -9.12 3.98 0.99
CA VAL A 167 -9.13 3.15 -0.21
C VAL A 167 -7.88 2.28 -0.24
N ALA A 168 -8.03 0.96 -0.25
CA ALA A 168 -6.88 0.06 -0.26
C ALA A 168 -7.20 -1.32 -0.86
N GLN A 169 -6.13 -1.99 -1.34
CA GLN A 169 -6.18 -3.36 -1.81
C GLN A 169 -6.04 -4.37 -0.66
N SER A 170 -5.24 -4.08 0.36
CA SER A 170 -4.95 -5.05 1.40
C SER A 170 -6.11 -5.21 2.37
N HIS A 171 -6.72 -6.40 2.36
CA HIS A 171 -7.74 -6.76 3.34
C HIS A 171 -7.15 -6.73 4.77
N PHE A 172 -5.99 -7.36 4.97
CA PHE A 172 -5.36 -7.51 6.28
C PHE A 172 -4.77 -6.20 6.81
N HIS A 173 -3.97 -5.49 6.00
CA HIS A 173 -3.26 -4.31 6.47
C HIS A 173 -4.15 -3.07 6.57
N ASP A 174 -5.24 -2.99 5.80
CA ASP A 174 -6.03 -1.77 5.65
C ASP A 174 -7.50 -1.94 5.99
N MET A 175 -8.20 -2.90 5.39
CA MET A 175 -9.65 -3.01 5.56
C MET A 175 -10.02 -3.39 6.99
N VAL A 176 -9.36 -4.39 7.58
CA VAL A 176 -9.62 -4.83 8.95
C VAL A 176 -9.37 -3.72 9.97
N PRO A 177 -8.20 -3.04 10.01
CA PRO A 177 -8.00 -1.95 10.96
C PRO A 177 -8.89 -0.73 10.69
N ALA A 178 -9.19 -0.39 9.43
CA ALA A 178 -10.11 0.71 9.12
C ALA A 178 -11.54 0.40 9.63
N GLN A 179 -12.00 -0.86 9.50
CA GLN A 179 -13.26 -1.32 10.08
C GLN A 179 -13.28 -1.16 11.60
N ALA A 180 -12.25 -1.63 12.27
CA ALA A 180 -12.13 -1.55 13.73
C ALA A 180 -12.13 -0.11 14.25
N LEU A 181 -11.67 0.85 13.43
CA LEU A 181 -11.66 2.28 13.74
C LEU A 181 -12.90 3.05 13.26
N GLY A 182 -13.88 2.37 12.64
CA GLY A 182 -15.09 3.00 12.11
C GLY A 182 -14.84 3.95 10.94
N ILE A 183 -13.76 3.76 10.19
CA ILE A 183 -13.40 4.59 9.03
C ILE A 183 -14.16 4.07 7.80
N PRO A 184 -14.92 4.93 7.08
CA PRO A 184 -15.51 4.58 5.78
C PRO A 184 -14.43 4.13 4.80
N ARG A 185 -14.66 3.02 4.08
CA ARG A 185 -13.61 2.38 3.30
C ARG A 185 -14.09 1.68 2.05
N VAL A 186 -13.24 1.73 1.03
CA VAL A 186 -13.42 1.04 -0.25
C VAL A 186 -12.31 0.00 -0.42
N TRP A 187 -12.70 -1.25 -0.58
CA TRP A 187 -11.75 -2.32 -0.86
C TRP A 187 -11.54 -2.49 -2.37
N VAL A 188 -10.30 -2.35 -2.82
CA VAL A 188 -9.90 -2.57 -4.21
C VAL A 188 -9.39 -4.01 -4.37
N ASN A 189 -10.27 -4.95 -4.63
CA ASN A 189 -9.94 -6.38 -4.70
C ASN A 189 -9.39 -6.77 -6.08
N ARG A 190 -8.20 -6.24 -6.44
CA ARG A 190 -7.53 -6.43 -7.74
C ARG A 190 -7.28 -7.88 -8.13
N HIS A 191 -7.20 -8.77 -7.15
CA HIS A 191 -6.83 -10.16 -7.38
C HIS A 191 -7.97 -11.15 -7.15
N ALA A 192 -9.21 -10.66 -7.04
CA ALA A 192 -10.40 -11.47 -6.74
C ALA A 192 -10.17 -12.42 -5.54
N GLY A 193 -9.49 -11.91 -4.49
CA GLY A 193 -9.21 -12.67 -3.28
C GLY A 193 -10.50 -13.12 -2.58
N PRO A 194 -10.49 -14.27 -1.91
CA PRO A 194 -11.66 -14.90 -1.32
C PRO A 194 -12.09 -14.32 0.03
N GLN A 195 -11.43 -13.25 0.49
CA GLN A 195 -11.70 -12.64 1.80
C GLN A 195 -13.12 -12.06 1.86
N ASP A 196 -13.65 -11.94 3.08
CA ASP A 196 -15.01 -11.45 3.32
C ASP A 196 -15.18 -9.98 2.85
N PRO A 197 -16.05 -9.73 1.87
CA PRO A 197 -16.32 -8.37 1.38
C PRO A 197 -17.08 -7.51 2.41
N ALA A 198 -17.71 -8.09 3.42
CA ALA A 198 -18.43 -7.35 4.46
C ALA A 198 -17.52 -6.48 5.34
N VAL A 199 -16.21 -6.64 5.24
CA VAL A 199 -15.23 -5.76 5.90
C VAL A 199 -15.24 -4.34 5.31
N ALA A 200 -15.74 -4.14 4.09
CA ALA A 200 -15.73 -2.87 3.38
C ALA A 200 -17.14 -2.32 3.10
N ASP A 201 -17.25 -0.99 2.99
CA ASP A 201 -18.51 -0.32 2.65
C ASP A 201 -18.78 -0.38 1.13
N ALA A 202 -17.74 -0.59 0.34
CA ALA A 202 -17.83 -0.91 -1.09
C ALA A 202 -16.59 -1.73 -1.54
N VAL A 203 -16.79 -2.55 -2.57
CA VAL A 203 -15.73 -3.35 -3.20
C VAL A 203 -15.67 -3.01 -4.68
N LEU A 204 -14.47 -2.78 -5.18
CA LEU A 204 -14.16 -2.54 -6.60
C LEU A 204 -13.10 -3.54 -7.07
N PRO A 205 -13.14 -4.02 -8.30
CA PRO A 205 -12.09 -4.88 -8.85
C PRO A 205 -10.81 -4.10 -9.21
N ASP A 206 -10.93 -2.81 -9.45
CA ASP A 206 -9.87 -1.86 -9.80
C ASP A 206 -10.31 -0.42 -9.41
N LEU A 207 -9.58 0.61 -9.84
CA LEU A 207 -9.92 2.00 -9.52
C LEU A 207 -10.89 2.67 -10.51
N ASN A 208 -11.41 1.95 -11.50
CA ASN A 208 -12.45 2.50 -12.37
C ASN A 208 -13.74 2.76 -11.58
N GLY A 209 -14.34 3.94 -11.73
CA GLY A 209 -15.53 4.34 -10.97
C GLY A 209 -15.27 4.66 -9.48
N LEU A 210 -14.00 4.87 -9.10
CA LEU A 210 -13.64 5.13 -7.71
C LEU A 210 -14.27 6.42 -7.19
N ALA A 211 -14.27 7.50 -7.97
CA ALA A 211 -14.76 8.80 -7.50
C ALA A 211 -16.25 8.73 -7.11
N GLU A 212 -17.08 8.11 -7.93
CA GLU A 212 -18.51 7.91 -7.65
C GLU A 212 -18.72 6.99 -6.44
N THR A 213 -17.86 5.96 -6.30
CA THR A 213 -17.94 5.03 -5.17
C THR A 213 -17.57 5.72 -3.86
N VAL A 214 -16.51 6.53 -3.84
CA VAL A 214 -16.09 7.31 -2.67
C VAL A 214 -17.17 8.32 -2.27
N GLU A 215 -17.80 9.01 -3.22
CA GLU A 215 -18.92 9.92 -2.92
C GLU A 215 -20.10 9.19 -2.28
N ARG A 216 -20.48 8.02 -2.79
CA ARG A 216 -21.58 7.20 -2.26
C ARG A 216 -21.25 6.68 -0.85
N VAL A 217 -20.05 6.16 -0.61
CA VAL A 217 -19.60 5.68 0.70
C VAL A 217 -19.59 6.81 1.71
N HIS A 218 -19.06 7.97 1.34
CA HIS A 218 -19.03 9.16 2.19
C HIS A 218 -20.45 9.67 2.52
N ALA A 219 -21.37 9.67 1.55
CA ALA A 219 -22.75 10.09 1.79
C ALA A 219 -23.48 9.17 2.77
N ALA A 220 -23.19 7.86 2.73
CA ALA A 220 -23.79 6.87 3.64
C ALA A 220 -23.23 6.94 5.08
N ALA A 221 -22.05 7.53 5.28
CA ALA A 221 -21.40 7.66 6.58
C ALA A 221 -21.79 8.95 7.35
N ARG A 222 -22.60 9.80 6.76
CA ARG A 222 -23.12 11.05 7.37
C ARG A 222 -24.44 10.82 8.07
#